data_37b872d6469e8a981689435d689eb98f
#
_entry.id   37b872d6469e8a981689435d689eb98f
#
_cell.length_a   1.000
_cell.length_b   1.000
_cell.length_c   1.000
_cell.angle_alpha   90.00
_cell.angle_beta   90.00
_cell.angle_gamma   90.00
#
_symmetry.space_group_name_H-M   'P 1'
#
loop_
_entity.id
_entity.type
_entity.pdbx_description
1 polymer ?
#
loop_
_entity_poly.entity_id
_entity_poly.type
_entity_poly.pdbx_seq_one_letter_code
_entity_poly.pdbx_strand_id
1 'polypeptide(L)'
;MRRFYSEGAMAEKKPYYITTAIAYTSGKPHIGNTYEIVLTDAIARFKRNQGYDVRFQTGTDEHGQKIEEKAAAAGVTPKQFVDGVAQQIRGIWDLMNISYDKFIRTTDEDHEKQVQKIFKKMYEQGDIYKSSYEGMYCTPCESFWTPSQLVDGKCPDCGREVKPAKEEAYFFRMSKYADRLLQYYDEHPEFIAPLSRKNEMVNNFLKPGLQDLCVSRTSFTWGIPVDFDPKHVVYVWLDALTNYITGLGYDADGNSGELFKKYWPADAHIIGKDIIRFHTIYWPIFLMSLGLPLPKKVFGHPWLLMDGSKMSKSRGNVIYADELVNVFGVDAVRYFVLNDMPFDNDGNITWELINDRVNSDLANTYGNLVSRTAAMALKYFNGELADKGAAEPVDAELKEMAEALY
;
A
#
# COMPACT_ATOMS: atom_id res chain seq x y z
N MET A 1 35.15 -7.32 -3.20
CA MET A 1 35.63 -7.40 -1.81
C MET A 1 35.03 -8.62 -1.14
N ARG A 2 35.82 -9.68 -0.90
CA ARG A 2 35.36 -10.82 -0.11
C ARG A 2 35.51 -10.43 1.38
N ARG A 3 34.42 -10.18 2.07
CA ARG A 3 34.44 -10.14 3.54
C ARG A 3 34.80 -11.55 4.04
N PHE A 4 35.87 -11.69 4.79
CA PHE A 4 36.12 -12.86 5.62
C PHE A 4 35.02 -12.92 6.68
N TYR A 5 34.04 -13.77 6.46
CA TYR A 5 33.11 -14.12 7.54
C TYR A 5 33.84 -15.12 8.44
N SER A 6 34.18 -14.69 9.65
CA SER A 6 34.39 -15.61 10.73
C SER A 6 33.11 -16.38 10.99
N GLU A 7 33.14 -17.69 11.12
CA GLU A 7 32.05 -18.55 11.56
C GLU A 7 31.70 -18.26 13.05
N GLY A 8 31.19 -17.06 13.31
CA GLY A 8 30.43 -16.76 14.50
C GLY A 8 28.97 -17.02 14.19
N ALA A 9 28.22 -17.65 15.10
CA ALA A 9 26.79 -17.85 14.97
C ALA A 9 26.13 -16.55 14.42
N MET A 10 25.55 -16.60 13.24
CA MET A 10 24.91 -15.42 12.65
C MET A 10 23.80 -15.01 13.59
N ALA A 11 23.90 -13.84 14.21
CA ALA A 11 22.84 -13.27 15.02
C ALA A 11 21.54 -13.30 14.18
N GLU A 12 20.46 -13.79 14.79
CA GLU A 12 19.16 -13.86 14.12
C GLU A 12 18.76 -12.46 13.64
N LYS A 13 18.50 -12.33 12.34
CA LYS A 13 18.14 -11.04 11.77
C LYS A 13 16.79 -10.58 12.30
N LYS A 14 16.70 -9.33 12.71
CA LYS A 14 15.45 -8.74 13.16
C LYS A 14 14.42 -8.73 12.01
N PRO A 15 13.20 -9.28 12.20
CA PRO A 15 12.17 -9.24 11.17
C PRO A 15 11.69 -7.81 10.91
N TYR A 16 11.31 -7.55 9.66
CA TYR A 16 10.72 -6.29 9.22
C TYR A 16 9.66 -6.57 8.17
N TYR A 17 8.40 -6.29 8.49
CA TYR A 17 7.28 -6.50 7.58
C TYR A 17 6.76 -5.18 7.05
N ILE A 18 6.82 -5.01 5.73
CA ILE A 18 6.36 -3.82 5.03
C ILE A 18 5.41 -4.20 3.90
N THR A 19 4.37 -3.39 3.70
CA THR A 19 3.37 -3.63 2.65
C THR A 19 3.02 -2.37 1.90
N THR A 20 2.57 -2.52 0.65
CA THR A 20 1.73 -1.52 -0.02
C THR A 20 0.26 -1.79 0.26
N ALA A 21 -0.63 -0.89 -0.17
CA ALA A 21 -1.99 -1.29 -0.48
C ALA A 21 -1.98 -2.35 -1.60
N ILE A 22 -3.02 -3.19 -1.66
CA ILE A 22 -3.22 -4.08 -2.79
C ILE A 22 -3.97 -3.33 -3.89
N ALA A 23 -3.50 -3.48 -5.15
CA ALA A 23 -4.01 -2.70 -6.26
C ALA A 23 -5.39 -3.20 -6.72
N TYR A 24 -6.38 -2.30 -6.79
CA TYR A 24 -7.72 -2.64 -7.27
C TYR A 24 -7.71 -2.94 -8.77
N THR A 25 -8.17 -4.13 -9.16
CA THR A 25 -8.08 -4.68 -10.52
C THR A 25 -9.06 -4.04 -11.51
N SER A 26 -9.30 -2.76 -11.38
CA SER A 26 -10.18 -2.03 -12.30
C SER A 26 -9.50 -1.60 -13.61
N GLY A 27 -8.23 -1.90 -13.79
CA GLY A 27 -7.43 -1.65 -15.01
C GLY A 27 -5.96 -1.39 -14.73
N LYS A 28 -5.16 -1.17 -15.78
CA LYS A 28 -3.72 -0.94 -15.73
C LYS A 28 -3.35 0.14 -14.69
N PRO A 29 -2.36 -0.08 -13.81
CA PRO A 29 -1.89 0.92 -12.84
C PRO A 29 -1.20 2.09 -13.56
N HIS A 30 -1.46 3.31 -13.10
CA HIS A 30 -0.76 4.51 -13.57
C HIS A 30 0.45 4.81 -12.69
N ILE A 31 1.25 5.82 -13.08
CA ILE A 31 2.51 6.15 -12.37
C ILE A 31 2.29 6.47 -10.87
N GLY A 32 1.13 6.98 -10.46
CA GLY A 32 0.81 7.20 -9.05
C GLY A 32 0.74 5.90 -8.23
N ASN A 33 0.21 4.81 -8.81
CA ASN A 33 0.26 3.49 -8.17
C ASN A 33 1.69 2.93 -8.18
N THR A 34 2.45 3.22 -9.25
CA THR A 34 3.85 2.82 -9.36
C THR A 34 4.74 3.55 -8.36
N TYR A 35 4.44 4.81 -8.03
CA TYR A 35 5.14 5.54 -6.97
C TYR A 35 5.07 4.82 -5.63
N GLU A 36 3.87 4.39 -5.21
CA GLU A 36 3.66 3.67 -3.95
C GLU A 36 4.55 2.42 -3.85
N ILE A 37 4.54 1.60 -4.91
CA ILE A 37 5.31 0.35 -4.92
C ILE A 37 6.82 0.60 -4.97
N VAL A 38 7.30 1.61 -5.70
CA VAL A 38 8.71 1.98 -5.76
C VAL A 38 9.21 2.54 -4.43
N LEU A 39 8.41 3.40 -3.77
CA LEU A 39 8.73 3.92 -2.43
C LEU A 39 8.87 2.78 -1.42
N THR A 40 7.93 1.85 -1.42
CA THR A 40 7.96 0.70 -0.51
C THR A 40 9.16 -0.22 -0.79
N ASP A 41 9.46 -0.47 -2.07
CA ASP A 41 10.62 -1.25 -2.50
C ASP A 41 11.95 -0.60 -2.08
N ALA A 42 12.06 0.72 -2.18
CA ALA A 42 13.26 1.44 -1.74
C ALA A 42 13.49 1.27 -0.23
N ILE A 43 12.43 1.37 0.58
CA ILE A 43 12.50 1.13 2.03
C ILE A 43 12.85 -0.34 2.32
N ALA A 44 12.23 -1.29 1.62
CA ALA A 44 12.52 -2.71 1.79
C ALA A 44 13.98 -3.04 1.49
N ARG A 45 14.53 -2.52 0.37
CA ARG A 45 15.95 -2.67 0.00
C ARG A 45 16.88 -2.04 1.03
N PHE A 46 16.55 -0.84 1.50
CA PHE A 46 17.32 -0.16 2.55
C PHE A 46 17.36 -0.98 3.84
N LYS A 47 16.22 -1.51 4.28
CA LYS A 47 16.15 -2.38 5.47
C LYS A 47 16.93 -3.69 5.29
N ARG A 48 16.87 -4.32 4.11
CA ARG A 48 17.71 -5.50 3.81
C ARG A 48 19.20 -5.17 3.87
N ASN A 49 19.60 -3.99 3.38
CA ASN A 49 20.98 -3.53 3.43
C ASN A 49 21.44 -3.25 4.87
N GLN A 50 20.54 -2.79 5.75
CA GLN A 50 20.77 -2.66 7.19
C GLN A 50 20.82 -4.01 7.93
N GLY A 51 20.64 -5.14 7.25
CA GLY A 51 20.72 -6.48 7.83
C GLY A 51 19.42 -7.03 8.42
N TYR A 52 18.26 -6.37 8.19
CA TYR A 52 16.97 -6.91 8.60
C TYR A 52 16.57 -8.11 7.73
N ASP A 53 15.74 -8.98 8.30
CA ASP A 53 15.00 -10.00 7.57
C ASP A 53 13.66 -9.41 7.11
N VAL A 54 13.64 -8.91 5.87
CA VAL A 54 12.51 -8.14 5.35
C VAL A 54 11.53 -9.04 4.63
N ARG A 55 10.26 -8.91 4.98
CA ARG A 55 9.11 -9.42 4.22
C ARG A 55 8.40 -8.25 3.57
N PHE A 56 8.37 -8.19 2.24
CA PHE A 56 7.66 -7.18 1.47
C PHE A 56 6.46 -7.80 0.76
N GLN A 57 5.25 -7.36 1.11
CA GLN A 57 4.01 -7.83 0.50
C GLN A 57 3.31 -6.74 -0.29
N THR A 58 2.83 -7.09 -1.47
CA THR A 58 1.91 -6.35 -2.32
C THR A 58 0.87 -7.32 -2.90
N GLY A 59 -0.02 -6.86 -3.76
CA GLY A 59 -1.01 -7.74 -4.38
C GLY A 59 -2.11 -7.03 -5.11
N THR A 60 -3.21 -7.75 -5.31
CA THR A 60 -4.40 -7.26 -6.01
C THR A 60 -5.67 -7.47 -5.20
N ASP A 61 -6.52 -6.42 -5.20
CA ASP A 61 -7.90 -6.44 -4.75
C ASP A 61 -8.81 -6.71 -5.96
N GLU A 62 -9.55 -7.81 -5.92
CA GLU A 62 -10.16 -8.40 -7.11
C GLU A 62 -11.69 -8.56 -7.05
N HIS A 63 -12.32 -8.24 -5.94
CA HIS A 63 -13.75 -8.37 -5.74
C HIS A 63 -14.52 -7.05 -5.89
N GLY A 64 -15.84 -7.14 -5.95
CA GLY A 64 -16.73 -6.00 -5.92
C GLY A 64 -17.56 -5.79 -7.18
N GLN A 65 -18.62 -4.99 -7.04
CA GLN A 65 -19.60 -4.70 -8.10
C GLN A 65 -18.96 -4.11 -9.35
N LYS A 66 -18.02 -3.21 -9.20
CA LYS A 66 -17.34 -2.55 -10.33
C LYS A 66 -16.55 -3.52 -11.20
N ILE A 67 -15.99 -4.58 -10.61
CA ILE A 67 -15.30 -5.63 -11.34
C ILE A 67 -16.30 -6.50 -12.10
N GLU A 68 -17.40 -6.89 -11.45
CA GLU A 68 -18.49 -7.65 -12.09
C GLU A 68 -19.04 -6.90 -13.32
N GLU A 69 -19.33 -5.60 -13.17
CA GLU A 69 -19.79 -4.75 -14.26
C GLU A 69 -18.77 -4.65 -15.42
N LYS A 70 -17.48 -4.50 -15.10
CA LYS A 70 -16.43 -4.42 -16.12
C LYS A 70 -16.21 -5.74 -16.86
N ALA A 71 -16.25 -6.84 -16.15
CA ALA A 71 -16.15 -8.17 -16.74
C ALA A 71 -17.33 -8.43 -17.71
N ALA A 72 -18.54 -8.09 -17.27
CA ALA A 72 -19.73 -8.18 -18.11
C ALA A 72 -19.62 -7.30 -19.37
N ALA A 73 -19.16 -6.07 -19.24
CA ALA A 73 -18.92 -5.17 -20.36
C ALA A 73 -17.84 -5.68 -21.34
N ALA A 74 -16.86 -6.42 -20.82
CA ALA A 74 -15.80 -7.07 -21.63
C ALA A 74 -16.22 -8.44 -22.21
N GLY A 75 -17.40 -8.96 -21.86
CA GLY A 75 -17.88 -10.27 -22.32
C GLY A 75 -17.12 -11.45 -21.77
N VAL A 76 -16.51 -11.33 -20.60
CA VAL A 76 -15.73 -12.37 -19.92
C VAL A 76 -16.24 -12.61 -18.49
N THR A 77 -15.83 -13.70 -17.86
CA THR A 77 -16.12 -13.91 -16.44
C THR A 77 -15.31 -12.94 -15.56
N PRO A 78 -15.80 -12.56 -14.36
CA PRO A 78 -15.03 -11.74 -13.44
C PRO A 78 -13.64 -12.31 -13.15
N LYS A 79 -13.52 -13.64 -12.97
CA LYS A 79 -12.23 -14.30 -12.74
C LYS A 79 -11.26 -14.11 -13.91
N GLN A 80 -11.72 -14.30 -15.15
CA GLN A 80 -10.89 -14.08 -16.34
C GLN A 80 -10.46 -12.60 -16.45
N PHE A 81 -11.36 -11.67 -16.11
CA PHE A 81 -11.07 -10.25 -16.13
C PHE A 81 -9.95 -9.90 -15.13
N VAL A 82 -10.09 -10.31 -13.86
CA VAL A 82 -9.09 -10.01 -12.83
C VAL A 82 -7.77 -10.74 -13.06
N ASP A 83 -7.77 -11.96 -13.62
CA ASP A 83 -6.54 -12.67 -14.00
C ASP A 83 -5.71 -11.87 -15.00
N GLY A 84 -6.36 -11.32 -16.03
CA GLY A 84 -5.70 -10.47 -17.02
C GLY A 84 -5.14 -9.18 -16.43
N VAL A 85 -5.90 -8.51 -15.55
CA VAL A 85 -5.46 -7.26 -14.92
C VAL A 85 -4.36 -7.52 -13.88
N ALA A 86 -4.47 -8.59 -13.07
CA ALA A 86 -3.43 -8.96 -12.11
C ALA A 86 -2.10 -9.26 -12.80
N GLN A 87 -2.14 -9.93 -13.96
CA GLN A 87 -0.94 -10.16 -14.76
C GLN A 87 -0.33 -8.85 -15.28
N GLN A 88 -1.14 -7.89 -15.73
CA GLN A 88 -0.66 -6.57 -16.16
C GLN A 88 0.00 -5.81 -14.99
N ILE A 89 -0.62 -5.83 -13.80
CA ILE A 89 -0.07 -5.19 -12.59
C ILE A 89 1.27 -5.81 -12.24
N ARG A 90 1.34 -7.14 -12.19
CA ARG A 90 2.60 -7.86 -11.92
C ARG A 90 3.67 -7.53 -12.94
N GLY A 91 3.32 -7.49 -14.24
CA GLY A 91 4.25 -7.10 -15.30
C GLY A 91 4.83 -5.69 -15.14
N ILE A 92 4.04 -4.73 -14.62
CA ILE A 92 4.54 -3.38 -14.29
C ILE A 92 5.46 -3.41 -13.06
N TRP A 93 5.12 -4.18 -12.03
CA TRP A 93 6.00 -4.33 -10.86
C TRP A 93 7.35 -4.99 -11.23
N ASP A 94 7.32 -6.00 -12.08
CA ASP A 94 8.53 -6.67 -12.59
C ASP A 94 9.35 -5.71 -13.49
N LEU A 95 8.71 -4.94 -14.38
CA LEU A 95 9.36 -3.90 -15.19
C LEU A 95 10.06 -2.86 -14.30
N MET A 96 9.46 -2.48 -13.19
CA MET A 96 10.01 -1.52 -12.22
C MET A 96 11.04 -2.15 -11.28
N ASN A 97 11.40 -3.43 -11.48
CA ASN A 97 12.37 -4.17 -10.68
C ASN A 97 12.03 -4.19 -9.18
N ILE A 98 10.76 -4.43 -8.86
CA ILE A 98 10.25 -4.48 -7.48
C ILE A 98 10.61 -5.80 -6.82
N SER A 99 11.14 -5.76 -5.60
CA SER A 99 11.66 -6.92 -4.87
C SER A 99 10.68 -7.46 -3.81
N TYR A 100 9.38 -7.53 -4.16
CA TYR A 100 8.37 -8.12 -3.25
C TYR A 100 8.61 -9.61 -3.01
N ASP A 101 8.29 -10.07 -1.80
CA ASP A 101 8.39 -11.48 -1.40
C ASP A 101 7.04 -12.19 -1.54
N LYS A 102 5.93 -11.45 -1.48
CA LYS A 102 4.57 -11.99 -1.66
C LYS A 102 3.75 -11.04 -2.53
N PHE A 103 3.15 -11.62 -3.55
CA PHE A 103 2.06 -11.01 -4.31
C PHE A 103 0.78 -11.77 -3.97
N ILE A 104 -0.07 -11.21 -3.10
CA ILE A 104 -1.34 -11.80 -2.70
C ILE A 104 -2.45 -11.38 -3.64
N ARG A 105 -3.40 -12.27 -3.87
CA ARG A 105 -4.65 -11.99 -4.58
C ARG A 105 -5.83 -12.22 -3.64
N THR A 106 -6.81 -11.35 -3.62
CA THR A 106 -8.00 -11.60 -2.80
C THR A 106 -8.85 -12.78 -3.28
N THR A 107 -8.59 -13.27 -4.52
CA THR A 107 -9.13 -14.52 -5.07
C THR A 107 -8.26 -15.76 -4.76
N ASP A 108 -7.21 -15.66 -3.94
CA ASP A 108 -6.48 -16.83 -3.47
C ASP A 108 -7.40 -17.61 -2.48
N GLU A 109 -7.56 -18.92 -2.70
CA GLU A 109 -8.49 -19.75 -1.90
C GLU A 109 -8.23 -19.68 -0.39
N ASP A 110 -6.95 -19.64 0.01
CA ASP A 110 -6.59 -19.56 1.43
C ASP A 110 -7.01 -18.22 2.03
N HIS A 111 -6.92 -17.14 1.24
CA HIS A 111 -7.40 -15.84 1.67
C HIS A 111 -8.92 -15.84 1.84
N GLU A 112 -9.67 -16.29 0.83
CA GLU A 112 -11.14 -16.34 0.89
C GLU A 112 -11.64 -17.15 2.08
N LYS A 113 -11.04 -18.33 2.32
CA LYS A 113 -11.39 -19.18 3.48
C LYS A 113 -11.15 -18.48 4.81
N GLN A 114 -10.03 -17.74 4.93
CA GLN A 114 -9.74 -17.00 6.17
C GLN A 114 -10.66 -15.79 6.35
N VAL A 115 -11.03 -15.09 5.30
CA VAL A 115 -12.01 -14.00 5.36
C VAL A 115 -13.36 -14.50 5.85
N GLN A 116 -13.82 -15.66 5.36
CA GLN A 116 -15.06 -16.30 5.83
C GLN A 116 -15.01 -16.61 7.33
N LYS A 117 -13.92 -17.21 7.80
CA LYS A 117 -13.70 -17.51 9.22
C LYS A 117 -13.64 -16.25 10.09
N ILE A 118 -12.95 -15.21 9.61
CA ILE A 118 -12.87 -13.90 10.28
C ILE A 118 -14.24 -13.28 10.42
N PHE A 119 -15.02 -13.25 9.33
CA PHE A 119 -16.38 -12.72 9.35
C PHE A 119 -17.26 -13.47 10.35
N LYS A 120 -17.24 -14.81 10.30
CA LYS A 120 -18.00 -15.67 11.23
C LYS A 120 -17.61 -15.42 12.68
N LYS A 121 -16.31 -15.35 12.98
CA LYS A 121 -15.80 -15.07 14.33
C LYS A 121 -16.29 -13.72 14.85
N MET A 122 -16.22 -12.67 14.04
CA MET A 122 -16.74 -11.35 14.40
C MET A 122 -18.26 -11.34 14.59
N TYR A 123 -18.99 -12.16 13.85
CA TYR A 123 -20.42 -12.33 14.02
C TYR A 123 -20.75 -13.09 15.33
N GLU A 124 -20.09 -14.20 15.60
CA GLU A 124 -20.31 -15.01 16.80
C GLU A 124 -19.98 -14.26 18.11
N GLN A 125 -19.00 -13.36 18.08
CA GLN A 125 -18.67 -12.51 19.23
C GLN A 125 -19.55 -11.25 19.35
N GLY A 126 -20.49 -11.03 18.40
CA GLY A 126 -21.45 -9.93 18.42
C GLY A 126 -20.91 -8.59 17.92
N ASP A 127 -19.75 -8.57 17.30
CA ASP A 127 -19.19 -7.37 16.64
C ASP A 127 -19.82 -7.13 15.27
N ILE A 128 -20.31 -8.20 14.62
CA ILE A 128 -21.14 -8.11 13.42
C ILE A 128 -22.57 -8.48 13.77
N TYR A 129 -23.55 -7.76 13.23
CA TYR A 129 -24.98 -8.01 13.40
C TYR A 129 -25.74 -7.75 12.11
N LYS A 130 -26.87 -8.42 11.93
CA LYS A 130 -27.74 -8.28 10.76
C LYS A 130 -28.74 -7.16 10.96
N SER A 131 -28.90 -6.28 9.96
CA SER A 131 -29.87 -5.19 9.96
C SER A 131 -30.27 -4.85 8.52
N SER A 132 -31.19 -3.89 8.37
CA SER A 132 -31.51 -3.32 7.06
C SER A 132 -30.87 -1.95 6.94
N TYR A 133 -30.27 -1.68 5.79
CA TYR A 133 -29.71 -0.39 5.45
C TYR A 133 -30.61 0.34 4.45
N GLU A 134 -30.83 1.62 4.70
CA GLU A 134 -31.45 2.54 3.76
C GLU A 134 -30.62 3.81 3.72
N GLY A 135 -30.05 4.13 2.56
CA GLY A 135 -29.17 5.29 2.41
C GLY A 135 -28.72 5.49 0.98
N MET A 136 -27.68 6.29 0.79
CA MET A 136 -27.14 6.65 -0.51
C MET A 136 -25.84 5.90 -0.78
N TYR A 137 -25.76 5.17 -1.88
CA TYR A 137 -24.60 4.36 -2.26
C TYR A 137 -23.80 4.98 -3.41
N CYS A 138 -22.50 5.06 -3.23
CA CYS A 138 -21.56 5.44 -4.27
C CYS A 138 -20.90 4.20 -4.86
N THR A 139 -21.29 3.77 -6.06
CA THR A 139 -20.70 2.61 -6.73
C THR A 139 -19.19 2.75 -6.98
N PRO A 140 -18.66 3.92 -7.42
CA PRO A 140 -17.23 4.07 -7.66
C PRO A 140 -16.32 3.97 -6.43
N CYS A 141 -16.84 4.37 -5.25
CA CYS A 141 -16.11 4.28 -3.97
C CYS A 141 -16.51 3.06 -3.16
N GLU A 142 -17.57 2.36 -3.60
CA GLU A 142 -18.17 1.25 -2.87
C GLU A 142 -18.52 1.61 -1.42
N SER A 143 -19.03 2.83 -1.22
CA SER A 143 -19.30 3.41 0.10
C SER A 143 -20.74 3.84 0.26
N PHE A 144 -21.29 3.62 1.45
CA PHE A 144 -22.58 4.13 1.85
C PHE A 144 -22.47 5.47 2.57
N TRP A 145 -23.47 6.32 2.36
CA TRP A 145 -23.59 7.63 2.95
C TRP A 145 -25.01 7.89 3.45
N THR A 146 -25.11 8.50 4.59
CA THR A 146 -26.40 9.10 4.99
C THR A 146 -26.63 10.38 4.17
N PRO A 147 -27.88 10.82 3.98
CA PRO A 147 -28.14 12.08 3.28
C PRO A 147 -27.41 13.29 3.87
N SER A 148 -27.18 13.30 5.18
CA SER A 148 -26.47 14.38 5.88
C SER A 148 -24.95 14.38 5.65
N GLN A 149 -24.37 13.29 5.18
CA GLN A 149 -22.95 13.17 4.88
C GLN A 149 -22.62 13.56 3.44
N LEU A 150 -23.61 13.72 2.59
CA LEU A 150 -23.39 14.11 1.20
C LEU A 150 -22.94 15.57 1.12
N VAL A 151 -22.05 15.86 0.17
CA VAL A 151 -21.62 17.22 -0.18
C VAL A 151 -22.31 17.58 -1.51
N ASP A 152 -23.17 18.57 -1.49
CA ASP A 152 -23.99 18.98 -2.64
C ASP A 152 -24.79 17.81 -3.26
N GLY A 153 -25.30 16.88 -2.44
CA GLY A 153 -26.02 15.69 -2.88
C GLY A 153 -25.15 14.61 -3.50
N LYS A 154 -23.83 14.72 -3.42
CA LYS A 154 -22.84 13.82 -4.02
C LYS A 154 -21.98 13.14 -2.99
N CYS A 155 -21.26 12.09 -3.41
CA CYS A 155 -20.30 11.37 -2.58
C CYS A 155 -19.20 12.31 -2.07
N PRO A 156 -18.96 12.40 -0.76
CA PRO A 156 -17.94 13.28 -0.18
C PRO A 156 -16.51 12.86 -0.56
N ASP A 157 -16.28 11.56 -0.82
CA ASP A 157 -14.93 11.05 -1.16
C ASP A 157 -14.53 11.35 -2.62
N CYS A 158 -15.47 11.25 -3.56
CA CYS A 158 -15.12 11.34 -4.99
C CYS A 158 -15.92 12.38 -5.79
N GLY A 159 -16.89 13.05 -5.17
CA GLY A 159 -17.74 14.05 -5.83
C GLY A 159 -18.72 13.52 -6.88
N ARG A 160 -18.88 12.19 -7.00
CA ARG A 160 -19.78 11.56 -7.98
C ARG A 160 -21.18 11.37 -7.43
N GLU A 161 -22.12 11.14 -8.34
CA GLU A 161 -23.53 10.85 -8.01
C GLU A 161 -23.65 9.58 -7.17
N VAL A 162 -24.59 9.60 -6.22
CA VAL A 162 -24.96 8.48 -5.36
C VAL A 162 -26.37 8.03 -5.69
N LYS A 163 -26.68 6.76 -5.43
CA LYS A 163 -28.00 6.18 -5.71
C LYS A 163 -28.63 5.73 -4.37
N PRO A 164 -29.97 5.90 -4.21
CA PRO A 164 -30.66 5.31 -3.09
C PRO A 164 -30.49 3.78 -3.10
N ALA A 165 -30.16 3.21 -1.95
CA ALA A 165 -30.04 1.79 -1.77
C ALA A 165 -30.74 1.37 -0.47
N LYS A 166 -31.55 0.33 -0.56
CA LYS A 166 -32.18 -0.33 0.58
C LYS A 166 -31.90 -1.81 0.49
N GLU A 167 -31.19 -2.33 1.48
CA GLU A 167 -30.67 -3.69 1.42
C GLU A 167 -30.59 -4.26 2.83
N GLU A 168 -30.90 -5.55 2.99
CA GLU A 168 -30.55 -6.30 4.18
C GLU A 168 -29.04 -6.53 4.16
N ALA A 169 -28.35 -6.23 5.23
CA ALA A 169 -26.90 -6.33 5.30
C ALA A 169 -26.41 -6.65 6.71
N TYR A 170 -25.19 -7.10 6.79
CA TYR A 170 -24.44 -7.21 8.04
C TYR A 170 -23.67 -5.94 8.31
N PHE A 171 -23.65 -5.53 9.58
CA PHE A 171 -22.99 -4.32 10.07
C PHE A 171 -21.96 -4.68 11.12
N PHE A 172 -20.80 -4.07 11.04
CA PHE A 172 -19.77 -4.15 12.07
C PHE A 172 -19.89 -2.95 13.02
N ARG A 173 -19.84 -3.20 14.33
CA ARG A 173 -19.97 -2.21 15.41
C ARG A 173 -18.70 -1.36 15.55
N MET A 174 -18.46 -0.46 14.61
CA MET A 174 -17.31 0.46 14.63
C MET A 174 -17.33 1.35 15.89
N SER A 175 -18.54 1.79 16.28
CA SER A 175 -18.76 2.65 17.44
C SER A 175 -18.26 2.05 18.75
N LYS A 176 -18.29 0.72 18.91
CA LYS A 176 -17.77 -0.01 20.09
C LYS A 176 -16.26 0.23 20.33
N TYR A 177 -15.51 0.52 19.31
CA TYR A 177 -14.05 0.61 19.33
C TYR A 177 -13.52 2.04 19.22
N ALA A 178 -14.37 3.04 19.00
CA ALA A 178 -13.98 4.42 18.72
C ALA A 178 -13.08 5.03 19.81
N ASP A 179 -13.48 4.91 21.08
CA ASP A 179 -12.72 5.47 22.22
C ASP A 179 -11.36 4.77 22.39
N ARG A 180 -11.34 3.44 22.22
CA ARG A 180 -10.10 2.65 22.29
C ARG A 180 -9.13 3.01 21.16
N LEU A 181 -9.66 3.28 19.96
CA LEU A 181 -8.82 3.72 18.84
C LEU A 181 -8.26 5.12 19.08
N LEU A 182 -9.08 6.04 19.61
CA LEU A 182 -8.64 7.40 19.94
C LEU A 182 -7.54 7.38 21.01
N GLN A 183 -7.72 6.59 22.06
CA GLN A 183 -6.69 6.37 23.07
C GLN A 183 -5.39 5.82 22.46
N TYR A 184 -5.49 4.84 21.56
CA TYR A 184 -4.33 4.28 20.88
C TYR A 184 -3.56 5.34 20.08
N TYR A 185 -4.26 6.26 19.40
CA TYR A 185 -3.61 7.35 18.66
C TYR A 185 -2.86 8.33 19.57
N ASP A 186 -3.35 8.53 20.78
CA ASP A 186 -2.68 9.41 21.76
C ASP A 186 -1.45 8.73 22.37
N GLU A 187 -1.51 7.41 22.61
CA GLU A 187 -0.41 6.62 23.14
C GLU A 187 0.67 6.34 22.06
N HIS A 188 0.29 6.34 20.77
CA HIS A 188 1.14 6.03 19.62
C HIS A 188 1.12 7.16 18.58
N PRO A 189 1.75 8.31 18.87
CA PRO A 189 1.75 9.45 17.96
C PRO A 189 2.44 9.17 16.62
N GLU A 190 3.31 8.18 16.56
CA GLU A 190 4.03 7.72 15.36
C GLU A 190 3.21 6.81 14.44
N PHE A 191 2.03 6.35 14.89
CA PHE A 191 1.22 5.36 14.17
C PHE A 191 0.76 5.86 12.79
N ILE A 192 0.35 7.13 12.69
CA ILE A 192 -0.11 7.72 11.43
C ILE A 192 0.86 8.81 10.98
N ALA A 193 1.39 8.66 9.78
CA ALA A 193 2.24 9.64 9.13
C ALA A 193 1.71 9.96 7.71
N PRO A 194 1.84 11.23 7.27
CA PRO A 194 2.23 12.40 8.03
C PRO A 194 1.18 12.85 9.07
N LEU A 195 1.55 13.72 10.00
CA LEU A 195 0.69 14.17 11.09
C LEU A 195 -0.62 14.83 10.62
N SER A 196 -0.58 15.48 9.46
CA SER A 196 -1.76 16.07 8.83
C SER A 196 -2.88 15.04 8.62
N ARG A 197 -2.52 13.79 8.30
CA ARG A 197 -3.47 12.68 8.10
C ARG A 197 -4.08 12.21 9.42
N LYS A 198 -3.28 12.14 10.51
CA LYS A 198 -3.82 11.88 11.85
C LYS A 198 -4.89 12.90 12.23
N ASN A 199 -4.58 14.17 12.07
CA ASN A 199 -5.51 15.26 12.41
C ASN A 199 -6.81 15.20 11.59
N GLU A 200 -6.71 14.87 10.31
CA GLU A 200 -7.87 14.66 9.43
C GLU A 200 -8.77 13.53 9.96
N MET A 201 -8.20 12.36 10.28
CA MET A 201 -8.95 11.22 10.78
C MET A 201 -9.63 11.50 12.13
N VAL A 202 -8.92 12.12 13.05
CA VAL A 202 -9.46 12.46 14.36
C VAL A 202 -10.60 13.47 14.25
N ASN A 203 -10.40 14.56 13.53
CA ASN A 203 -11.38 15.66 13.50
C ASN A 203 -12.60 15.33 12.63
N ASN A 204 -12.43 14.63 11.51
CA ASN A 204 -13.51 14.39 10.56
C ASN A 204 -14.30 13.12 10.86
N PHE A 205 -13.70 12.13 11.55
CA PHE A 205 -14.34 10.81 11.71
C PHE A 205 -14.47 10.39 13.18
N LEU A 206 -13.42 10.50 14.01
CA LEU A 206 -13.47 9.99 15.38
C LEU A 206 -14.23 10.92 16.32
N LYS A 207 -13.94 12.21 16.32
CA LYS A 207 -14.63 13.19 17.19
C LYS A 207 -16.13 13.31 16.91
N PRO A 208 -16.60 13.28 15.65
CA PRO A 208 -18.04 13.26 15.36
C PRO A 208 -18.75 11.96 15.76
N GLY A 209 -18.00 10.89 16.05
CA GLY A 209 -18.48 9.56 16.34
C GLY A 209 -18.54 8.65 15.10
N LEU A 210 -18.06 7.42 15.27
CA LEU A 210 -18.09 6.43 14.21
C LEU A 210 -19.48 5.82 14.04
N GLN A 211 -19.91 5.75 12.79
CA GLN A 211 -21.09 4.96 12.40
C GLN A 211 -20.69 3.50 12.20
N ASP A 212 -21.60 2.57 12.50
CA ASP A 212 -21.37 1.16 12.23
C ASP A 212 -21.26 0.91 10.72
N LEU A 213 -20.33 0.05 10.35
CA LEU A 213 -19.95 -0.17 8.96
C LEU A 213 -20.74 -1.33 8.36
N CYS A 214 -21.39 -1.09 7.21
CA CYS A 214 -21.95 -2.17 6.42
C CYS A 214 -20.81 -3.06 5.88
N VAL A 215 -20.82 -4.36 6.24
CA VAL A 215 -19.76 -5.32 5.91
C VAL A 215 -20.22 -6.47 5.03
N SER A 216 -21.41 -6.39 4.46
CA SER A 216 -21.88 -7.34 3.44
C SER A 216 -22.75 -6.68 2.39
N ARG A 217 -22.92 -7.35 1.26
CA ARG A 217 -23.74 -6.89 0.13
C ARG A 217 -24.53 -8.05 -0.46
N THR A 218 -25.71 -7.72 -1.03
CA THR A 218 -26.56 -8.67 -1.77
C THR A 218 -26.85 -8.22 -3.20
N SER A 219 -26.40 -7.02 -3.56
CA SER A 219 -26.69 -6.39 -4.87
C SER A 219 -25.80 -6.88 -6.02
N PHE A 220 -24.74 -7.63 -5.73
CA PHE A 220 -23.85 -8.28 -6.70
C PHE A 220 -23.34 -9.62 -6.13
N THR A 221 -22.73 -10.45 -6.99
CA THR A 221 -22.31 -11.81 -6.63
C THR A 221 -20.80 -12.03 -6.64
N TRP A 222 -20.04 -11.15 -7.29
CA TRP A 222 -18.59 -11.26 -7.35
C TRP A 222 -17.91 -10.75 -6.07
N GLY A 223 -17.77 -11.66 -5.12
CA GLY A 223 -17.17 -11.42 -3.81
C GLY A 223 -17.12 -12.71 -3.01
N ILE A 224 -16.53 -12.67 -1.82
CA ILE A 224 -16.43 -13.83 -0.93
C ILE A 224 -17.81 -14.07 -0.27
N PRO A 225 -18.47 -15.21 -0.46
CA PRO A 225 -19.76 -15.46 0.15
C PRO A 225 -19.63 -15.59 1.67
N VAL A 226 -20.61 -15.05 2.40
CA VAL A 226 -20.74 -15.29 3.84
C VAL A 226 -21.13 -16.76 4.05
N ASP A 227 -20.28 -17.54 4.72
CA ASP A 227 -20.39 -19.00 4.83
C ASP A 227 -21.77 -19.49 5.32
N PHE A 228 -22.29 -18.84 6.36
CA PHE A 228 -23.60 -19.21 6.96
C PHE A 228 -24.80 -18.48 6.35
N ASP A 229 -24.60 -17.53 5.42
CA ASP A 229 -25.65 -16.81 4.71
C ASP A 229 -25.20 -16.44 3.28
N PRO A 230 -25.17 -17.42 2.35
CA PRO A 230 -24.57 -17.25 1.01
C PRO A 230 -25.27 -16.24 0.09
N LYS A 231 -26.38 -15.65 0.53
CA LYS A 231 -27.01 -14.53 -0.19
C LYS A 231 -26.18 -13.25 -0.10
N HIS A 232 -25.32 -13.17 0.91
CA HIS A 232 -24.46 -12.05 1.16
C HIS A 232 -23.02 -12.36 0.70
N VAL A 233 -22.38 -11.39 0.09
CA VAL A 233 -20.93 -11.36 -0.11
C VAL A 233 -20.28 -10.40 0.88
N VAL A 234 -19.08 -10.74 1.33
CA VAL A 234 -18.32 -9.91 2.25
C VAL A 234 -17.97 -8.57 1.57
N TYR A 235 -18.08 -7.50 2.33
CA TYR A 235 -17.75 -6.15 1.87
C TYR A 235 -16.26 -6.02 1.56
N VAL A 236 -15.97 -5.37 0.44
CA VAL A 236 -14.62 -5.26 -0.14
C VAL A 236 -13.55 -4.81 0.84
N TRP A 237 -13.84 -3.89 1.76
CA TRP A 237 -12.82 -3.41 2.71
C TRP A 237 -12.52 -4.41 3.85
N LEU A 238 -13.46 -5.23 4.28
CA LEU A 238 -13.15 -6.32 5.21
C LEU A 238 -12.32 -7.40 4.51
N ASP A 239 -12.67 -7.72 3.27
CA ASP A 239 -11.90 -8.60 2.39
C ASP A 239 -10.49 -8.04 2.16
N ALA A 240 -10.39 -6.88 1.53
CA ALA A 240 -9.12 -6.28 1.13
C ALA A 240 -8.14 -6.07 2.30
N LEU A 241 -8.61 -5.53 3.45
CA LEU A 241 -7.71 -5.21 4.57
C LEU A 241 -7.14 -6.45 5.27
N THR A 242 -7.86 -7.57 5.28
CA THR A 242 -7.38 -8.81 5.90
C THR A 242 -6.23 -9.46 5.11
N ASN A 243 -5.94 -9.03 3.86
CA ASN A 243 -4.79 -9.51 3.10
C ASN A 243 -3.48 -9.43 3.88
N TYR A 244 -3.31 -8.39 4.70
CA TYR A 244 -2.07 -8.13 5.44
C TYR A 244 -1.72 -9.23 6.45
N ILE A 245 -2.71 -9.94 6.95
CA ILE A 245 -2.51 -11.07 7.86
C ILE A 245 -2.63 -12.41 7.15
N THR A 246 -3.56 -12.56 6.22
CA THR A 246 -3.74 -13.83 5.48
C THR A 246 -2.55 -14.15 4.60
N GLY A 247 -1.90 -13.14 4.01
CA GLY A 247 -0.65 -13.30 3.25
C GLY A 247 0.55 -13.78 4.07
N LEU A 248 0.45 -13.70 5.40
CA LEU A 248 1.41 -14.28 6.35
C LEU A 248 0.97 -15.66 6.88
N GLY A 249 -0.19 -16.17 6.47
CA GLY A 249 -0.74 -17.43 6.99
C GLY A 249 -1.42 -17.29 8.36
N TYR A 250 -2.10 -16.16 8.60
CA TYR A 250 -3.00 -16.05 9.74
C TYR A 250 -4.13 -17.06 9.64
N ASP A 251 -4.44 -17.71 10.76
CA ASP A 251 -5.60 -18.58 10.88
C ASP A 251 -6.49 -18.13 12.04
N ALA A 252 -7.76 -17.83 11.72
CA ALA A 252 -8.74 -17.35 12.68
C ALA A 252 -9.08 -18.38 13.77
N ASP A 253 -8.82 -19.68 13.54
CA ASP A 253 -8.99 -20.78 14.50
C ASP A 253 -7.77 -20.93 15.44
N GLY A 254 -6.76 -20.07 15.32
CA GLY A 254 -5.61 -20.05 16.23
C GLY A 254 -4.39 -20.85 15.78
N ASN A 255 -4.42 -21.45 14.58
CA ASN A 255 -3.32 -22.25 14.04
C ASN A 255 -2.44 -21.46 13.05
N SER A 256 -2.23 -20.17 13.31
CA SER A 256 -1.45 -19.30 12.43
C SER A 256 -0.03 -19.83 12.20
N GLY A 257 0.41 -19.70 10.93
CA GLY A 257 1.71 -20.18 10.47
C GLY A 257 2.91 -19.39 11.02
N GLU A 258 4.12 -19.92 10.80
CA GLU A 258 5.37 -19.34 11.30
C GLU A 258 5.65 -17.94 10.74
N LEU A 259 5.24 -17.65 9.49
CA LEU A 259 5.42 -16.31 8.93
C LEU A 259 4.59 -15.27 9.69
N PHE A 260 3.35 -15.59 10.06
CA PHE A 260 2.52 -14.70 10.86
C PHE A 260 3.15 -14.44 12.23
N LYS A 261 3.57 -15.47 12.92
CA LYS A 261 4.22 -15.36 14.24
C LYS A 261 5.50 -14.53 14.20
N LYS A 262 6.26 -14.65 13.10
CA LYS A 262 7.55 -13.96 12.93
C LYS A 262 7.39 -12.50 12.55
N TYR A 263 6.49 -12.18 11.62
CA TYR A 263 6.44 -10.87 10.96
C TYR A 263 5.30 -9.96 11.44
N TRP A 264 4.21 -10.52 12.00
CA TRP A 264 3.14 -9.67 12.53
C TRP A 264 3.48 -9.15 13.95
N PRO A 265 3.24 -7.89 14.32
CA PRO A 265 2.59 -6.83 13.53
C PRO A 265 3.51 -6.20 12.47
N ALA A 266 2.89 -5.68 11.40
CA ALA A 266 3.61 -4.97 10.34
C ALA A 266 4.37 -3.75 10.88
N ASP A 267 5.60 -3.54 10.37
CA ASP A 267 6.39 -2.35 10.70
C ASP A 267 5.86 -1.11 9.97
N ALA A 268 5.39 -1.26 8.73
CA ALA A 268 4.77 -0.19 8.00
C ALA A 268 3.78 -0.68 6.93
N HIS A 269 2.64 0.00 6.84
CA HIS A 269 1.77 0.01 5.67
C HIS A 269 1.97 1.32 4.91
N ILE A 270 2.42 1.24 3.66
CA ILE A 270 2.61 2.39 2.76
C ILE A 270 1.43 2.42 1.82
N ILE A 271 0.64 3.47 1.85
CA ILE A 271 -0.65 3.53 1.16
C ILE A 271 -0.92 4.94 0.60
N GLY A 272 -1.78 5.06 -0.40
CA GLY A 272 -2.26 6.35 -0.87
C GLY A 272 -3.12 7.08 0.18
N LYS A 273 -3.01 8.40 0.26
CA LYS A 273 -3.78 9.22 1.20
C LYS A 273 -5.30 9.09 1.04
N ASP A 274 -5.77 8.71 -0.13
CA ASP A 274 -7.20 8.52 -0.45
C ASP A 274 -7.83 7.32 0.26
N ILE A 275 -7.01 6.37 0.70
CA ILE A 275 -7.45 5.19 1.46
C ILE A 275 -6.97 5.19 2.92
N ILE A 276 -6.50 6.34 3.41
CA ILE A 276 -5.97 6.47 4.79
C ILE A 276 -7.03 6.10 5.83
N ARG A 277 -8.30 6.49 5.65
CA ARG A 277 -9.39 6.18 6.56
C ARG A 277 -9.56 4.68 6.78
N PHE A 278 -9.49 3.89 5.71
CA PHE A 278 -9.65 2.44 5.79
C PHE A 278 -8.50 1.78 6.54
N HIS A 279 -7.27 2.26 6.38
CA HIS A 279 -6.07 1.70 7.01
C HIS A 279 -5.81 2.20 8.43
N THR A 280 -6.37 3.35 8.80
CA THR A 280 -6.14 3.93 10.13
C THR A 280 -7.36 3.83 11.05
N ILE A 281 -8.57 3.68 10.50
CA ILE A 281 -9.80 3.49 11.29
C ILE A 281 -10.31 2.06 11.17
N TYR A 282 -10.66 1.58 9.96
CA TYR A 282 -11.31 0.28 9.80
C TYR A 282 -10.36 -0.87 10.15
N TRP A 283 -9.17 -0.86 9.59
CA TRP A 283 -8.18 -1.92 9.82
C TRP A 283 -7.78 -2.09 11.28
N PRO A 284 -7.38 -1.04 12.02
CA PRO A 284 -7.14 -1.15 13.44
C PRO A 284 -8.33 -1.69 14.24
N ILE A 285 -9.54 -1.27 13.92
CA ILE A 285 -10.75 -1.73 14.62
C ILE A 285 -11.01 -3.21 14.34
N PHE A 286 -10.84 -3.69 13.11
CA PHE A 286 -10.93 -5.12 12.80
C PHE A 286 -9.90 -5.94 13.56
N LEU A 287 -8.67 -5.46 13.65
CA LEU A 287 -7.61 -6.09 14.45
C LEU A 287 -7.93 -6.09 15.95
N MET A 288 -8.47 -5.00 16.48
CA MET A 288 -8.93 -4.94 17.87
C MET A 288 -10.04 -5.96 18.17
N SER A 289 -10.97 -6.14 17.23
CA SER A 289 -12.02 -7.16 17.32
C SER A 289 -11.46 -8.58 17.31
N LEU A 290 -10.42 -8.82 16.50
CA LEU A 290 -9.72 -10.11 16.45
C LEU A 290 -8.76 -10.35 17.64
N GLY A 291 -8.53 -9.35 18.48
CA GLY A 291 -7.57 -9.42 19.58
C GLY A 291 -6.10 -9.42 19.10
N LEU A 292 -5.84 -8.87 17.92
CA LEU A 292 -4.50 -8.82 17.32
C LEU A 292 -3.81 -7.47 17.58
N PRO A 293 -2.46 -7.46 17.68
CA PRO A 293 -1.71 -6.22 17.75
C PRO A 293 -1.86 -5.41 16.46
N LEU A 294 -1.80 -4.08 16.60
CA LEU A 294 -1.91 -3.16 15.47
C LEU A 294 -0.57 -3.00 14.74
N PRO A 295 -0.57 -2.62 13.45
CA PRO A 295 0.66 -2.25 12.75
C PRO A 295 1.35 -1.08 13.44
N LYS A 296 2.67 -1.02 13.35
CA LYS A 296 3.46 0.04 14.04
C LYS A 296 3.31 1.40 13.36
N LYS A 297 3.11 1.41 12.04
CA LYS A 297 2.98 2.65 11.26
C LYS A 297 2.09 2.46 10.03
N VAL A 298 1.28 3.49 9.74
CA VAL A 298 0.60 3.68 8.46
C VAL A 298 1.07 5.01 7.87
N PHE A 299 1.69 4.95 6.70
CA PHE A 299 2.14 6.14 5.97
C PHE A 299 1.23 6.38 4.77
N GLY A 300 0.48 7.48 4.82
CA GLY A 300 -0.40 7.91 3.73
C GLY A 300 0.33 8.87 2.79
N HIS A 301 0.93 8.34 1.71
CA HIS A 301 1.62 9.17 0.73
C HIS A 301 0.67 10.07 -0.06
N PRO A 302 1.10 11.28 -0.48
CA PRO A 302 0.30 12.20 -1.27
C PRO A 302 0.11 11.70 -2.71
N TRP A 303 -0.73 12.41 -3.48
CA TRP A 303 -0.95 12.10 -4.87
C TRP A 303 0.17 12.62 -5.77
N LEU A 304 0.39 11.89 -6.83
CA LEU A 304 1.15 12.33 -7.97
C LEU A 304 0.17 12.95 -8.98
N LEU A 305 0.32 14.25 -9.19
CA LEU A 305 -0.51 15.04 -10.10
C LEU A 305 0.17 15.17 -11.47
N MET A 306 -0.62 15.32 -12.52
CA MET A 306 -0.15 15.72 -13.83
C MET A 306 -0.68 17.12 -14.13
N ASP A 307 0.22 18.07 -14.39
CA ASP A 307 -0.11 19.49 -14.64
C ASP A 307 -1.03 20.06 -13.54
N GLY A 308 -0.72 19.77 -12.27
CA GLY A 308 -1.49 20.23 -11.12
C GLY A 308 -2.86 19.56 -10.94
N SER A 309 -3.19 18.56 -11.75
CA SER A 309 -4.49 17.86 -11.70
C SER A 309 -4.34 16.38 -11.36
N LYS A 310 -5.30 15.83 -10.61
CA LYS A 310 -5.35 14.38 -10.34
C LYS A 310 -5.46 13.62 -11.65
N MET A 311 -4.60 12.62 -11.84
CA MET A 311 -4.64 11.73 -12.99
C MET A 311 -5.97 10.97 -13.03
N SER A 312 -6.60 10.94 -14.20
CA SER A 312 -7.84 10.21 -14.45
C SER A 312 -7.89 9.71 -15.87
N LYS A 313 -8.18 8.42 -16.05
CA LYS A 313 -8.33 7.80 -17.37
C LYS A 313 -9.41 8.50 -18.22
N SER A 314 -10.48 8.98 -17.58
CA SER A 314 -11.56 9.71 -18.28
C SER A 314 -11.15 11.10 -18.76
N ARG A 315 -10.08 11.68 -18.21
CA ARG A 315 -9.52 12.98 -18.62
C ARG A 315 -8.37 12.84 -19.63
N GLY A 316 -7.88 11.62 -19.86
CA GLY A 316 -6.75 11.38 -20.75
C GLY A 316 -5.40 11.90 -20.23
N ASN A 317 -5.32 12.32 -18.97
CA ASN A 317 -4.11 12.87 -18.35
C ASN A 317 -3.38 11.83 -17.48
N VAL A 318 -3.23 10.61 -17.98
CA VAL A 318 -2.59 9.51 -17.25
C VAL A 318 -1.26 9.19 -17.91
N ILE A 319 -0.20 9.09 -17.11
CA ILE A 319 1.11 8.59 -17.52
C ILE A 319 1.28 7.18 -16.93
N TYR A 320 1.81 6.27 -17.73
CA TYR A 320 2.11 4.90 -17.33
C TYR A 320 3.60 4.67 -17.16
N ALA A 321 3.96 3.78 -16.22
CA ALA A 321 5.36 3.50 -15.92
C ALA A 321 6.13 2.93 -17.12
N ASP A 322 5.51 2.07 -17.92
CA ASP A 322 6.13 1.47 -19.11
C ASP A 322 6.45 2.54 -20.19
N GLU A 323 5.62 3.56 -20.35
CA GLU A 323 5.90 4.69 -21.25
C GLU A 323 7.15 5.45 -20.81
N LEU A 324 7.26 5.73 -19.50
CA LEU A 324 8.43 6.42 -18.95
C LEU A 324 9.69 5.56 -19.02
N VAL A 325 9.58 4.28 -18.70
CA VAL A 325 10.73 3.33 -18.73
C VAL A 325 11.25 3.16 -20.15
N ASN A 326 10.39 3.16 -21.16
CA ASN A 326 10.79 3.09 -22.56
C ASN A 326 11.61 4.29 -23.01
N VAL A 327 11.41 5.47 -22.42
CA VAL A 327 12.13 6.71 -22.76
C VAL A 327 13.37 6.91 -21.89
N PHE A 328 13.25 6.75 -20.57
CA PHE A 328 14.27 7.14 -19.60
C PHE A 328 15.01 5.95 -18.96
N GLY A 329 14.52 4.74 -19.10
CA GLY A 329 15.01 3.57 -18.38
C GLY A 329 14.44 3.47 -16.94
N VAL A 330 14.47 2.27 -16.38
CA VAL A 330 13.85 1.97 -15.09
C VAL A 330 14.47 2.74 -13.92
N ASP A 331 15.81 2.85 -13.91
CA ASP A 331 16.52 3.48 -12.79
C ASP A 331 16.23 4.98 -12.72
N ALA A 332 16.17 5.65 -13.89
CA ALA A 332 15.83 7.07 -13.95
C ALA A 332 14.39 7.35 -13.48
N VAL A 333 13.43 6.52 -13.86
CA VAL A 333 12.04 6.64 -13.41
C VAL A 333 11.95 6.40 -11.90
N ARG A 334 12.63 5.38 -11.38
CA ARG A 334 12.70 5.11 -9.93
C ARG A 334 13.32 6.28 -9.18
N TYR A 335 14.43 6.80 -9.66
CA TYR A 335 15.10 7.97 -9.08
C TYR A 335 14.16 9.17 -9.02
N PHE A 336 13.50 9.50 -10.13
CA PHE A 336 12.59 10.64 -10.21
C PHE A 336 11.46 10.56 -9.19
N VAL A 337 10.73 9.44 -9.13
CA VAL A 337 9.58 9.31 -8.21
C VAL A 337 9.99 9.29 -6.73
N LEU A 338 11.22 8.92 -6.42
CA LEU A 338 11.74 8.96 -5.06
C LEU A 338 12.30 10.34 -4.66
N ASN A 339 12.87 11.07 -5.64
CA ASN A 339 13.53 12.35 -5.39
C ASN A 339 12.55 13.52 -5.39
N ASP A 340 11.60 13.54 -6.33
CA ASP A 340 10.74 14.71 -6.56
C ASP A 340 9.39 14.67 -5.84
N MET A 341 9.03 13.51 -5.26
CA MET A 341 7.75 13.39 -4.57
C MET A 341 7.89 13.81 -3.10
N PRO A 342 7.23 14.91 -2.70
CA PRO A 342 7.18 15.31 -1.29
C PRO A 342 6.44 14.25 -0.46
N PHE A 343 6.73 14.18 0.85
CA PHE A 343 6.03 13.26 1.74
C PHE A 343 4.69 13.80 2.28
N ASP A 344 4.54 15.11 2.37
CA ASP A 344 3.36 15.75 2.99
C ASP A 344 2.37 16.32 1.99
N ASN A 345 2.85 16.81 0.85
CA ASN A 345 2.08 17.51 -0.17
C ASN A 345 2.06 16.76 -1.50
N ASP A 346 1.04 17.03 -2.31
CA ASP A 346 0.95 16.43 -3.64
C ASP A 346 2.15 16.86 -4.51
N GLY A 347 2.74 15.89 -5.20
CA GLY A 347 3.81 16.11 -6.14
C GLY A 347 3.27 16.28 -7.57
N ASN A 348 4.05 16.90 -8.43
CA ASN A 348 3.70 17.05 -9.84
C ASN A 348 4.67 16.28 -10.73
N ILE A 349 4.17 15.71 -11.83
CA ILE A 349 4.97 15.02 -12.83
C ILE A 349 4.71 15.63 -14.19
N THR A 350 5.81 15.98 -14.90
CA THR A 350 5.80 16.34 -16.32
C THR A 350 6.99 15.68 -17.02
N TRP A 351 6.90 15.55 -18.32
CA TRP A 351 8.00 15.02 -19.13
C TRP A 351 9.27 15.88 -19.03
N GLU A 352 9.08 17.19 -19.00
CA GLU A 352 10.16 18.18 -18.86
C GLU A 352 10.87 18.03 -17.52
N LEU A 353 10.12 17.87 -16.43
CA LEU A 353 10.68 17.71 -15.09
C LEU A 353 11.52 16.44 -14.97
N ILE A 354 11.05 15.32 -15.53
CA ILE A 354 11.82 14.08 -15.55
C ILE A 354 13.10 14.26 -16.37
N ASN A 355 13.01 14.87 -17.55
CA ASN A 355 14.16 15.13 -18.41
C ASN A 355 15.20 16.02 -17.70
N ASP A 356 14.76 17.06 -17.00
CA ASP A 356 15.64 17.94 -16.24
C ASP A 356 16.36 17.18 -15.12
N ARG A 357 15.66 16.31 -14.39
CA ARG A 357 16.29 15.48 -13.34
C ARG A 357 17.29 14.49 -13.90
N VAL A 358 16.98 13.84 -15.01
CA VAL A 358 17.90 12.92 -15.66
C VAL A 358 19.18 13.64 -16.07
N ASN A 359 19.07 14.84 -16.67
CA ASN A 359 20.22 15.60 -17.13
C ASN A 359 21.01 16.26 -15.98
N SER A 360 20.34 16.91 -15.02
CA SER A 360 20.99 17.64 -13.93
C SER A 360 21.59 16.69 -12.90
N ASP A 361 20.79 15.77 -12.40
CA ASP A 361 21.16 14.98 -11.23
C ASP A 361 21.91 13.70 -11.62
N LEU A 362 21.38 12.93 -12.58
CA LEU A 362 21.97 11.65 -12.95
C LEU A 362 23.17 11.84 -13.91
N ALA A 363 23.04 12.64 -14.98
CA ALA A 363 24.10 12.81 -15.93
C ALA A 363 25.17 13.81 -15.42
N ASN A 364 24.78 15.04 -15.07
CA ASN A 364 25.73 16.08 -14.73
C ASN A 364 26.31 15.97 -13.32
N THR A 365 25.51 15.56 -12.32
CA THR A 365 26.01 15.44 -10.95
C THR A 365 26.61 14.05 -10.71
N TYR A 366 25.80 13.01 -10.70
CA TYR A 366 26.26 11.65 -10.39
C TYR A 366 27.19 11.07 -11.48
N GLY A 367 26.80 11.21 -12.74
CA GLY A 367 27.58 10.73 -13.88
C GLY A 367 28.96 11.39 -13.97
N ASN A 368 29.05 12.71 -13.71
CA ASN A 368 30.34 13.42 -13.65
C ASN A 368 31.20 12.97 -12.47
N LEU A 369 30.61 12.72 -11.29
CA LEU A 369 31.34 12.15 -10.16
C LEU A 369 32.00 10.82 -10.54
N VAL A 370 31.22 9.89 -11.07
CA VAL A 370 31.74 8.57 -11.50
C VAL A 370 32.79 8.72 -12.59
N SER A 371 32.51 9.48 -13.64
CA SER A 371 33.41 9.65 -14.78
C SER A 371 34.72 10.29 -14.39
N ARG A 372 34.71 11.37 -13.60
CA ARG A 372 35.91 12.06 -13.13
C ARG A 372 36.75 11.19 -12.19
N THR A 373 36.09 10.49 -11.26
CA THR A 373 36.79 9.58 -10.34
C THR A 373 37.47 8.44 -11.11
N ALA A 374 36.77 7.81 -12.06
CA ALA A 374 37.32 6.76 -12.90
C ALA A 374 38.50 7.29 -13.77
N ALA A 375 38.36 8.48 -14.35
CA ALA A 375 39.43 9.09 -15.13
C ALA A 375 40.68 9.38 -14.28
N MET A 376 40.50 9.83 -13.04
CA MET A 376 41.64 10.04 -12.11
C MET A 376 42.28 8.70 -11.72
N ALA A 377 41.50 7.67 -11.43
CA ALA A 377 42.00 6.33 -11.14
C ALA A 377 42.81 5.76 -12.32
N LEU A 378 42.35 5.91 -13.55
CA LEU A 378 43.09 5.52 -14.74
C LEU A 378 44.38 6.33 -14.91
N LYS A 379 44.30 7.67 -14.77
CA LYS A 379 45.41 8.55 -14.98
C LYS A 379 46.56 8.37 -13.98
N TYR A 380 46.23 8.22 -12.71
CA TYR A 380 47.23 8.21 -11.63
C TYR A 380 47.61 6.82 -11.14
N PHE A 381 46.74 5.83 -11.35
CA PHE A 381 46.90 4.48 -10.81
C PHE A 381 46.74 3.37 -11.88
N ASN A 382 46.68 3.76 -13.15
CA ASN A 382 46.45 2.84 -14.29
C ASN A 382 45.23 1.93 -14.10
N GLY A 383 44.20 2.43 -13.39
CA GLY A 383 42.99 1.70 -13.10
C GLY A 383 43.08 0.70 -11.93
N GLU A 384 44.26 0.56 -11.32
CA GLU A 384 44.47 -0.34 -10.18
C GLU A 384 44.52 0.46 -8.87
N LEU A 385 43.52 0.31 -8.03
CA LEU A 385 43.47 0.90 -6.70
C LEU A 385 43.94 -0.14 -5.68
N ALA A 386 45.09 0.04 -5.08
CA ALA A 386 45.60 -0.77 -4.00
C ALA A 386 45.51 -0.02 -2.68
N ASP A 387 45.02 -0.70 -1.66
CA ASP A 387 45.11 -0.20 -0.30
C ASP A 387 46.55 -0.28 0.19
N LYS A 388 47.19 0.88 0.32
CA LYS A 388 48.57 0.99 0.80
C LYS A 388 48.68 1.18 2.31
N GLY A 389 47.55 1.12 3.04
CA GLY A 389 47.51 1.30 4.48
C GLY A 389 47.88 2.69 4.99
N ALA A 390 48.07 3.66 4.09
CA ALA A 390 48.29 5.07 4.45
C ALA A 390 46.91 5.72 4.71
N ALA A 391 46.77 6.35 5.85
CA ALA A 391 45.56 7.10 6.20
C ALA A 391 45.96 8.46 6.74
N GLU A 392 45.56 9.49 6.02
CA GLU A 392 45.66 10.87 6.47
C GLU A 392 44.38 11.29 7.20
N PRO A 393 44.39 12.38 8.01
CA PRO A 393 43.18 12.85 8.69
C PRO A 393 41.97 13.07 7.77
N VAL A 394 42.18 13.53 6.53
CA VAL A 394 41.16 13.74 5.51
C VAL A 394 40.50 12.44 5.06
N ASP A 395 41.22 11.31 5.09
CA ASP A 395 40.67 10.00 4.74
C ASP A 395 39.67 9.53 5.82
N ALA A 396 40.01 9.80 7.09
CA ALA A 396 39.13 9.49 8.23
C ALA A 396 37.83 10.32 8.17
N GLU A 397 37.93 11.62 7.87
CA GLU A 397 36.81 12.52 7.69
C GLU A 397 35.89 12.05 6.55
N LEU A 398 36.43 11.73 5.37
CA LEU A 398 35.68 11.24 4.24
C LEU A 398 35.00 9.90 4.54
N LYS A 399 35.70 9.01 5.25
CA LYS A 399 35.13 7.72 5.67
C LYS A 399 33.96 7.91 6.62
N GLU A 400 34.10 8.78 7.63
CA GLU A 400 33.03 9.10 8.59
C GLU A 400 31.82 9.68 7.87
N MET A 401 32.02 10.63 6.94
CA MET A 401 30.95 11.19 6.11
C MET A 401 30.23 10.10 5.28
N ALA A 402 30.98 9.18 4.68
CA ALA A 402 30.40 8.09 3.89
C ALA A 402 29.64 7.07 4.75
N GLU A 403 30.14 6.77 5.96
CA GLU A 403 29.48 5.87 6.91
C GLU A 403 28.22 6.50 7.51
N ALA A 404 28.18 7.81 7.67
CA ALA A 404 27.01 8.55 8.18
C ALA A 404 25.84 8.60 7.19
N LEU A 405 26.01 8.17 5.93
CA LEU A 405 24.92 8.06 4.95
C LEU A 405 24.03 6.83 5.18
N TYR A 406 24.41 5.91 6.06
CA TYR A 406 23.70 4.70 6.43
C TYR A 406 23.15 4.81 7.86
#